data_677c3a4cc8f584a01734a63614da2afe
#
_entry.id   677c3a4cc8f584a01734a63614da2afe
#
_cell.length_a   1.000
_cell.length_b   1.000
_cell.length_c   1.000
_cell.angle_alpha   90.00
_cell.angle_beta   90.00
_cell.angle_gamma   90.00
#
_symmetry.space_group_name_H-M   'P 1'
#
loop_
_entity.id
_entity.type
_entity.pdbx_description
1 polymer ?
#
loop_
_entity_poly.entity_id
_entity_poly.type
_entity_poly.pdbx_seq_one_letter_code
_entity_poly.pdbx_strand_id
1 'polypeptide(L)'
;MVNSQQLQAMRIDPVWVDALNETFQRFNILTPIQQASFIGQCGHECGNFRILEENLNYRAETLMKLWKSRFPTIEVANEYAKNPKKIANKVYANRMGNRDESSGDGYRFRGRGCIQLTGHANYFHAGQACGEDFVMQPDLVATPKYAAMTAGWFWDTHKLNQYADRQDFLMMTKKINGGTIGLDDRIKHINHALDILNG
;
A
#
# COMPACT_ATOMS: atom_id res chain seq x y z
N MET A 1 -0.24 13.54 17.18
CA MET A 1 -0.81 12.19 17.41
C MET A 1 -2.30 12.27 17.14
N VAL A 2 -2.83 11.34 16.37
CA VAL A 2 -4.26 11.28 16.06
C VAL A 2 -5.05 10.61 17.21
N ASN A 3 -6.33 10.97 17.33
CA ASN A 3 -7.25 10.37 18.28
C ASN A 3 -8.50 9.81 17.58
N SER A 4 -9.33 9.08 18.34
CA SER A 4 -10.54 8.42 17.81
C SER A 4 -11.51 9.40 17.15
N GLN A 5 -11.72 10.58 17.74
CA GLN A 5 -12.66 11.58 17.21
C GLN A 5 -12.17 12.14 15.88
N GLN A 6 -10.87 12.41 15.77
CA GLN A 6 -10.27 12.86 14.52
C GLN A 6 -10.36 11.82 13.41
N LEU A 7 -10.07 10.53 13.70
CA LEU A 7 -10.22 9.47 12.70
C LEU A 7 -11.68 9.28 12.27
N GLN A 8 -12.64 9.33 13.21
CA GLN A 8 -14.07 9.28 12.87
C GLN A 8 -14.49 10.44 11.96
N ALA A 9 -14.00 11.66 12.22
CA ALA A 9 -14.24 12.82 11.37
C ALA A 9 -13.69 12.62 9.96
N MET A 10 -12.54 11.93 9.82
CA MET A 10 -11.96 11.50 8.53
C MET A 10 -12.65 10.28 7.92
N ARG A 11 -13.67 9.71 8.57
CA ARG A 11 -14.37 8.45 8.19
C ARG A 11 -13.42 7.25 8.17
N ILE A 12 -12.43 7.24 9.04
CA ILE A 12 -11.50 6.14 9.29
C ILE A 12 -11.91 5.44 10.59
N ASP A 13 -11.86 4.12 10.60
CA ASP A 13 -12.20 3.34 11.79
C ASP A 13 -11.22 3.67 12.94
N PRO A 14 -11.70 3.97 14.16
CA PRO A 14 -10.84 4.23 15.32
C PRO A 14 -9.86 3.11 15.69
N VAL A 15 -10.06 1.89 15.21
CA VAL A 15 -9.11 0.78 15.38
C VAL A 15 -7.71 1.11 14.86
N TRP A 16 -7.59 2.10 13.98
CA TRP A 16 -6.33 2.57 13.41
C TRP A 16 -5.54 3.54 14.28
N VAL A 17 -6.09 4.02 15.41
CA VAL A 17 -5.43 5.04 16.27
C VAL A 17 -4.04 4.58 16.69
N ASP A 18 -3.94 3.42 17.31
CA ASP A 18 -2.67 2.92 17.84
C ASP A 18 -1.68 2.62 16.71
N ALA A 19 -2.17 1.97 15.64
CA ALA A 19 -1.36 1.63 14.47
C ALA A 19 -0.74 2.86 13.80
N LEU A 20 -1.53 3.91 13.59
CA LEU A 20 -1.05 5.16 13.00
C LEU A 20 -0.09 5.88 13.93
N ASN A 21 -0.41 5.99 15.21
CA ASN A 21 0.42 6.69 16.18
C ASN A 21 1.77 6.00 16.41
N GLU A 22 1.81 4.66 16.47
CA GLU A 22 3.05 3.89 16.53
C GLU A 22 3.90 4.10 15.27
N THR A 23 3.26 4.10 14.09
CA THR A 23 3.92 4.38 12.81
C THR A 23 4.50 5.78 12.76
N PHE A 24 3.74 6.79 13.19
CA PHE A 24 4.17 8.17 13.19
C PHE A 24 5.39 8.40 14.08
N GLN A 25 5.40 7.82 15.27
CA GLN A 25 6.56 7.90 16.16
C GLN A 25 7.79 7.19 15.57
N ARG A 26 7.60 5.97 15.07
CA ARG A 26 8.72 5.15 14.57
C ARG A 26 9.42 5.78 13.36
N PHE A 27 8.68 6.41 12.47
CA PHE A 27 9.20 6.97 11.21
C PHE A 27 9.25 8.51 11.20
N ASN A 28 9.18 9.15 12.38
CA ASN A 28 9.29 10.59 12.55
C ASN A 28 8.30 11.39 11.70
N ILE A 29 7.05 10.94 11.60
CA ILE A 29 5.95 11.65 10.93
C ILE A 29 5.23 12.48 11.99
N LEU A 30 5.80 13.64 12.35
CA LEU A 30 5.47 14.30 13.61
C LEU A 30 4.60 15.55 13.47
N THR A 31 4.68 16.26 12.34
CA THR A 31 3.91 17.47 12.13
C THR A 31 2.50 17.20 11.59
N PRO A 32 1.51 18.08 11.84
CA PRO A 32 0.17 17.91 11.29
C PRO A 32 0.15 17.72 9.76
N ILE A 33 0.97 18.45 9.02
CA ILE A 33 1.04 18.31 7.55
C ILE A 33 1.64 16.97 7.12
N GLN A 34 2.64 16.44 7.84
CA GLN A 34 3.21 15.12 7.57
C GLN A 34 2.19 14.02 7.84
N GLN A 35 1.49 14.08 8.99
CA GLN A 35 0.44 13.13 9.36
C GLN A 35 -0.74 13.19 8.40
N ALA A 36 -1.23 14.37 8.06
CA ALA A 36 -2.30 14.56 7.08
C ALA A 36 -1.90 14.01 5.70
N SER A 37 -0.68 14.28 5.27
CA SER A 37 -0.15 13.78 3.99
C SER A 37 -0.07 12.26 3.98
N PHE A 38 0.42 11.64 5.06
CA PHE A 38 0.45 10.18 5.20
C PHE A 38 -0.95 9.58 5.14
N ILE A 39 -1.88 10.12 5.96
CA ILE A 39 -3.27 9.65 6.02
C ILE A 39 -3.96 9.82 4.65
N GLY A 40 -3.77 10.96 4.00
CA GLY A 40 -4.40 11.24 2.70
C GLY A 40 -3.89 10.34 1.58
N GLN A 41 -2.59 10.10 1.52
CA GLN A 41 -1.98 9.20 0.53
C GLN A 41 -2.39 7.74 0.77
N CYS A 42 -2.25 7.24 2.00
CA CYS A 42 -2.68 5.89 2.37
C CYS A 42 -4.20 5.70 2.19
N GLY A 43 -4.99 6.70 2.57
CA GLY A 43 -6.44 6.65 2.41
C GLY A 43 -6.86 6.49 0.94
N HIS A 44 -6.20 7.21 0.03
CA HIS A 44 -6.42 7.02 -1.40
C HIS A 44 -6.02 5.61 -1.87
N GLU A 45 -4.83 5.12 -1.50
CA GLU A 45 -4.29 3.83 -1.95
C GLU A 45 -5.11 2.63 -1.46
N CYS A 46 -5.62 2.66 -0.23
CA CYS A 46 -6.28 1.53 0.38
C CYS A 46 -7.77 1.75 0.71
N GLY A 47 -8.45 2.64 -0.06
CA GLY A 47 -9.88 2.86 0.10
C GLY A 47 -10.26 3.31 1.51
N ASN A 48 -9.58 4.32 2.00
CA ASN A 48 -9.75 4.87 3.34
C ASN A 48 -9.55 3.80 4.46
N PHE A 49 -8.45 3.07 4.37
CA PHE A 49 -8.00 2.04 5.32
C PHE A 49 -8.90 0.79 5.39
N ARG A 50 -9.64 0.49 4.31
CA ARG A 50 -10.56 -0.65 4.26
C ARG A 50 -10.06 -1.81 3.41
N ILE A 51 -9.20 -1.55 2.42
CA ILE A 51 -8.71 -2.53 1.43
C ILE A 51 -7.23 -2.75 1.68
N LEU A 52 -6.89 -3.83 2.39
CA LEU A 52 -5.52 -4.15 2.81
C LEU A 52 -4.88 -5.27 2.01
N GLU A 53 -5.59 -5.84 1.06
CA GLU A 53 -5.07 -6.83 0.12
C GLU A 53 -5.55 -6.51 -1.29
N GLU A 54 -4.70 -6.75 -2.29
CA GLU A 54 -5.07 -6.58 -3.69
C GLU A 54 -6.12 -7.61 -4.13
N ASN A 55 -7.05 -7.16 -4.97
CA ASN A 55 -8.03 -8.04 -5.60
C ASN A 55 -7.48 -8.56 -6.94
N LEU A 56 -7.18 -9.84 -6.99
CA LEU A 56 -6.67 -10.54 -8.17
C LEU A 56 -7.74 -11.37 -8.90
N ASN A 57 -9.01 -11.14 -8.61
CA ASN A 57 -10.11 -11.90 -9.23
C ASN A 57 -10.50 -11.30 -10.59
N TYR A 58 -9.65 -11.47 -11.59
CA TYR A 58 -9.81 -10.89 -12.93
C TYR A 58 -10.38 -11.88 -13.96
N ARG A 59 -11.16 -11.34 -14.91
CA ARG A 59 -11.59 -12.05 -16.11
C ARG A 59 -10.45 -12.08 -17.14
N ALA A 60 -10.52 -13.00 -18.11
CA ALA A 60 -9.49 -13.19 -19.13
C ALA A 60 -9.18 -11.92 -19.93
N GLU A 61 -10.21 -11.18 -20.34
CA GLU A 61 -10.05 -9.94 -21.11
C GLU A 61 -9.29 -8.87 -20.30
N THR A 62 -9.56 -8.80 -18.99
CA THR A 62 -8.88 -7.89 -18.08
C THR A 62 -7.42 -8.26 -17.90
N LEU A 63 -7.10 -9.56 -17.78
CA LEU A 63 -5.72 -10.07 -17.70
C LEU A 63 -4.92 -9.68 -18.94
N MET A 64 -5.46 -9.84 -20.13
CA MET A 64 -4.83 -9.45 -21.39
C MET A 64 -4.59 -7.94 -21.46
N LYS A 65 -5.54 -7.14 -20.97
CA LYS A 65 -5.42 -5.67 -20.95
C LYS A 65 -4.33 -5.20 -19.98
N LEU A 66 -4.29 -5.76 -18.77
CA LEU A 66 -3.37 -5.31 -17.71
C LEU A 66 -1.95 -5.87 -17.89
N TRP A 67 -1.82 -7.10 -18.37
CA TRP A 67 -0.53 -7.81 -18.45
C TRP A 67 -0.38 -8.56 -19.78
N LYS A 68 -0.45 -7.83 -20.89
CA LYS A 68 -0.40 -8.39 -22.25
C LYS A 68 0.79 -9.34 -22.49
N SER A 69 1.96 -9.03 -21.93
CA SER A 69 3.16 -9.87 -22.04
C SER A 69 3.05 -11.20 -21.29
N ARG A 70 2.23 -11.25 -20.24
CA ARG A 70 1.99 -12.45 -19.44
C ARG A 70 0.81 -13.27 -19.97
N PHE A 71 -0.14 -12.60 -20.59
CA PHE A 71 -1.38 -13.19 -21.15
C PHE A 71 -1.53 -12.73 -22.61
N PRO A 72 -0.73 -13.31 -23.54
CA PRO A 72 -0.68 -12.82 -24.92
C PRO A 72 -1.94 -13.18 -25.73
N THR A 73 -2.66 -14.23 -25.36
CA THR A 73 -3.88 -14.68 -26.05
C THR A 73 -5.02 -14.95 -25.06
N ILE A 74 -6.25 -15.00 -25.59
CA ILE A 74 -7.45 -15.27 -24.77
C ILE A 74 -7.43 -16.69 -24.19
N GLU A 75 -6.88 -17.67 -24.92
CA GLU A 75 -6.74 -19.04 -24.48
C GLU A 75 -5.87 -19.12 -23.24
N VAL A 76 -4.67 -18.51 -23.28
CA VAL A 76 -3.78 -18.44 -22.12
C VAL A 76 -4.46 -17.70 -20.97
N ALA A 77 -5.12 -16.58 -21.22
CA ALA A 77 -5.79 -15.83 -20.18
C ALA A 77 -6.93 -16.60 -19.50
N ASN A 78 -7.68 -17.40 -20.26
CA ASN A 78 -8.77 -18.25 -19.74
C ASN A 78 -8.28 -19.32 -18.74
N GLU A 79 -7.05 -19.85 -18.90
CA GLU A 79 -6.47 -20.82 -17.96
C GLU A 79 -6.25 -20.24 -16.56
N TYR A 80 -6.14 -18.93 -16.46
CA TYR A 80 -5.85 -18.18 -15.22
C TYR A 80 -7.05 -17.40 -14.70
N ALA A 81 -8.02 -17.08 -15.56
CA ALA A 81 -9.15 -16.23 -15.23
C ALA A 81 -9.87 -16.65 -13.94
N LYS A 82 -10.23 -15.67 -13.12
CA LYS A 82 -10.92 -15.86 -11.82
C LYS A 82 -10.19 -16.77 -10.83
N ASN A 83 -8.88 -16.94 -11.00
CA ASN A 83 -8.04 -17.68 -10.06
C ASN A 83 -6.93 -16.78 -9.52
N PRO A 84 -7.17 -16.04 -8.40
CA PRO A 84 -6.22 -15.10 -7.82
C PRO A 84 -4.84 -15.70 -7.58
N LYS A 85 -4.78 -16.93 -7.11
CA LYS A 85 -3.50 -17.61 -6.81
C LYS A 85 -2.67 -17.83 -8.07
N LYS A 86 -3.28 -18.39 -9.12
CA LYS A 86 -2.59 -18.59 -10.41
C LYS A 86 -2.17 -17.27 -11.04
N ILE A 87 -3.06 -16.26 -11.01
CA ILE A 87 -2.79 -14.93 -11.56
C ILE A 87 -1.59 -14.30 -10.88
N ALA A 88 -1.57 -14.24 -9.55
CA ALA A 88 -0.46 -13.67 -8.80
C ALA A 88 0.86 -14.39 -9.10
N ASN A 89 0.85 -15.73 -9.07
CA ASN A 89 2.05 -16.52 -9.31
C ASN A 89 2.64 -16.25 -10.69
N LYS A 90 1.82 -16.07 -11.72
CA LYS A 90 2.27 -15.75 -13.08
C LYS A 90 2.73 -14.30 -13.21
N VAL A 91 1.94 -13.36 -12.71
CA VAL A 91 2.21 -11.91 -12.86
C VAL A 91 3.48 -11.50 -12.13
N TYR A 92 3.71 -12.05 -10.94
CA TYR A 92 4.82 -11.68 -10.07
C TYR A 92 6.01 -12.64 -10.12
N ALA A 93 5.98 -13.68 -10.98
CA ALA A 93 7.09 -14.61 -11.17
C ALA A 93 8.37 -13.89 -11.60
N ASN A 94 9.49 -14.27 -10.98
CA ASN A 94 10.83 -13.74 -11.28
C ASN A 94 10.95 -12.20 -11.16
N ARG A 95 10.15 -11.61 -10.26
CA ARG A 95 10.13 -10.17 -10.00
C ARG A 95 10.22 -9.90 -8.50
N MET A 96 10.82 -8.77 -8.10
CA MET A 96 10.85 -8.29 -6.71
C MET A 96 11.32 -9.37 -5.71
N GLY A 97 12.30 -10.20 -6.13
CA GLY A 97 12.83 -11.29 -5.32
C GLY A 97 11.99 -12.56 -5.27
N ASN A 98 10.84 -12.61 -5.93
CA ASN A 98 10.06 -13.83 -6.08
C ASN A 98 10.80 -14.81 -7.03
N ARG A 99 10.69 -16.09 -6.75
CA ARG A 99 11.11 -17.17 -7.64
C ARG A 99 10.12 -17.34 -8.81
N ASP A 100 10.23 -18.43 -9.53
CA ASP A 100 9.36 -18.74 -10.67
C ASP A 100 7.88 -18.94 -10.27
N GLU A 101 7.02 -19.09 -11.29
CA GLU A 101 5.57 -19.26 -11.11
C GLU A 101 5.22 -20.47 -10.24
N SER A 102 5.99 -21.56 -10.36
CA SER A 102 5.73 -22.83 -9.63
C SER A 102 6.01 -22.73 -8.13
N SER A 103 6.84 -21.79 -7.72
CA SER A 103 7.21 -21.56 -6.31
C SER A 103 6.05 -21.12 -5.42
N GLY A 104 5.03 -20.47 -6.00
CA GLY A 104 3.94 -19.89 -5.24
C GLY A 104 4.26 -18.53 -4.60
N ASP A 105 5.48 -18.02 -4.78
CA ASP A 105 5.92 -16.76 -4.18
C ASP A 105 5.05 -15.58 -4.61
N GLY A 106 4.60 -15.56 -5.86
CA GLY A 106 3.76 -14.48 -6.37
C GLY A 106 2.49 -14.25 -5.55
N TYR A 107 1.78 -15.33 -5.21
CA TYR A 107 0.60 -15.23 -4.37
C TYR A 107 0.94 -15.05 -2.89
N ARG A 108 1.98 -15.71 -2.41
CA ARG A 108 2.44 -15.60 -1.02
C ARG A 108 2.79 -14.17 -0.66
N PHE A 109 3.49 -13.46 -1.54
CA PHE A 109 3.94 -12.08 -1.35
C PHE A 109 3.17 -11.09 -2.23
N ARG A 110 1.86 -11.34 -2.42
CA ARG A 110 0.96 -10.43 -3.14
C ARG A 110 0.85 -9.08 -2.43
N GLY A 111 0.27 -8.10 -3.10
CA GLY A 111 0.10 -6.75 -2.58
C GLY A 111 -0.75 -6.71 -1.30
N ARG A 112 -0.16 -6.24 -0.20
CA ARG A 112 -0.84 -6.03 1.08
C ARG A 112 -0.43 -4.71 1.73
N GLY A 113 -1.24 -4.26 2.69
CA GLY A 113 -1.00 -3.05 3.47
C GLY A 113 -1.48 -1.77 2.78
N CYS A 114 -1.28 -0.63 3.44
CA CYS A 114 -1.82 0.65 2.98
C CYS A 114 -1.16 1.19 1.71
N ILE A 115 0.07 0.77 1.38
CA ILE A 115 0.79 1.13 0.15
C ILE A 115 1.22 -0.14 -0.60
N GLN A 116 0.38 -1.15 -0.62
CA GLN A 116 0.54 -2.39 -1.41
C GLN A 116 1.97 -2.95 -1.48
N LEU A 117 2.54 -3.34 -0.33
CA LEU A 117 3.81 -4.07 -0.27
C LEU A 117 3.70 -5.36 -1.08
N THR A 118 4.58 -5.56 -2.07
CA THR A 118 4.53 -6.70 -3.00
C THR A 118 5.92 -7.27 -3.25
N GLY A 119 6.04 -8.61 -3.27
CA GLY A 119 7.27 -9.33 -3.61
C GLY A 119 8.15 -9.68 -2.41
N HIS A 120 8.81 -10.84 -2.49
CA HIS A 120 9.62 -11.42 -1.42
C HIS A 120 10.67 -10.44 -0.85
N ALA A 121 11.43 -9.77 -1.72
CA ALA A 121 12.49 -8.85 -1.27
C ALA A 121 11.91 -7.67 -0.47
N ASN A 122 10.77 -7.11 -0.91
CA ASN A 122 10.12 -6.01 -0.20
C ASN A 122 9.55 -6.46 1.15
N TYR A 123 8.94 -7.65 1.22
CA TYR A 123 8.49 -8.24 2.49
C TYR A 123 9.66 -8.45 3.46
N PHE A 124 10.79 -8.95 2.97
CA PHE A 124 12.00 -9.13 3.78
C PHE A 124 12.52 -7.79 4.33
N HIS A 125 12.72 -6.79 3.48
CA HIS A 125 13.25 -5.49 3.91
C HIS A 125 12.29 -4.73 4.84
N ALA A 126 10.99 -4.75 4.54
CA ALA A 126 10.00 -4.17 5.43
C ALA A 126 9.96 -4.89 6.78
N GLY A 127 10.10 -6.21 6.79
CA GLY A 127 10.19 -7.01 8.00
C GLY A 127 11.37 -6.61 8.87
N GLN A 128 12.55 -6.45 8.29
CA GLN A 128 13.74 -5.96 9.00
C GLN A 128 13.49 -4.57 9.64
N ALA A 129 12.85 -3.67 8.90
CA ALA A 129 12.55 -2.33 9.41
C ALA A 129 11.46 -2.32 10.50
N CYS A 130 10.48 -3.20 10.42
CA CYS A 130 9.37 -3.30 11.38
C CYS A 130 9.67 -4.20 12.59
N GLY A 131 10.76 -5.00 12.54
CA GLY A 131 11.12 -5.95 13.60
C GLY A 131 10.27 -7.22 13.59
N GLU A 132 9.80 -7.65 12.40
CA GLU A 132 8.95 -8.82 12.20
C GLU A 132 9.40 -9.69 11.04
N ASP A 133 9.09 -10.97 11.07
CA ASP A 133 9.36 -11.87 9.95
C ASP A 133 8.16 -11.97 8.99
N PHE A 134 8.02 -10.98 8.10
CA PHE A 134 6.96 -11.00 7.10
C PHE A 134 7.18 -12.04 5.98
N VAL A 135 8.37 -12.61 5.88
CA VAL A 135 8.60 -13.72 4.93
C VAL A 135 7.93 -14.99 5.45
N MET A 136 8.05 -15.24 6.75
CA MET A 136 7.38 -16.37 7.37
C MET A 136 5.89 -16.13 7.61
N GLN A 137 5.50 -14.90 7.95
CA GLN A 137 4.14 -14.50 8.30
C GLN A 137 3.63 -13.34 7.43
N PRO A 138 3.49 -13.53 6.10
CA PRO A 138 3.15 -12.44 5.18
C PRO A 138 1.77 -11.83 5.43
N ASP A 139 0.83 -12.58 5.99
CA ASP A 139 -0.53 -12.11 6.25
C ASP A 139 -0.59 -11.03 7.35
N LEU A 140 0.45 -10.92 8.20
CA LEU A 140 0.56 -9.83 9.18
C LEU A 140 0.51 -8.45 8.51
N VAL A 141 1.02 -8.31 7.29
CA VAL A 141 1.01 -7.04 6.55
C VAL A 141 -0.40 -6.53 6.24
N ALA A 142 -1.42 -7.40 6.27
CA ALA A 142 -2.83 -7.03 6.13
C ALA A 142 -3.53 -6.70 7.47
N THR A 143 -2.80 -6.66 8.59
CA THR A 143 -3.33 -6.19 9.87
C THR A 143 -3.14 -4.68 10.02
N PRO A 144 -4.00 -3.95 10.76
CA PRO A 144 -3.87 -2.51 10.91
C PRO A 144 -2.47 -2.05 11.33
N LYS A 145 -1.89 -2.69 12.34
CA LYS A 145 -0.55 -2.37 12.85
C LYS A 145 0.50 -2.41 11.73
N TYR A 146 0.62 -3.52 11.03
CA TYR A 146 1.69 -3.70 10.07
C TYR A 146 1.36 -3.13 8.69
N ALA A 147 0.07 -2.96 8.36
CA ALA A 147 -0.34 -2.21 7.16
C ALA A 147 0.09 -0.73 7.24
N ALA A 148 -0.03 -0.10 8.42
CA ALA A 148 0.48 1.24 8.65
C ALA A 148 2.01 1.27 8.74
N MET A 149 2.62 0.33 9.47
CA MET A 149 4.07 0.25 9.64
C MET A 149 4.84 0.07 8.32
N THR A 150 4.37 -0.80 7.43
CA THR A 150 5.01 -1.01 6.12
C THR A 150 4.86 0.21 5.22
N ALA A 151 3.75 0.95 5.33
CA ALA A 151 3.60 2.24 4.68
C ALA A 151 4.55 3.29 5.28
N GLY A 152 4.75 3.30 6.58
CA GLY A 152 5.74 4.16 7.26
C GLY A 152 7.17 3.86 6.83
N TRP A 153 7.53 2.59 6.70
CA TRP A 153 8.83 2.17 6.14
C TRP A 153 9.03 2.69 4.70
N PHE A 154 8.03 2.53 3.84
CA PHE A 154 8.06 3.09 2.49
C PHE A 154 8.23 4.62 2.51
N TRP A 155 7.47 5.29 3.38
CA TRP A 155 7.49 6.73 3.57
C TRP A 155 8.88 7.26 3.95
N ASP A 156 9.52 6.63 4.93
CA ASP A 156 10.88 7.00 5.35
C ASP A 156 11.92 6.66 4.28
N THR A 157 11.85 5.47 3.66
CA THR A 157 12.78 5.06 2.60
C THR A 157 12.79 6.05 1.43
N HIS A 158 11.62 6.60 1.08
CA HIS A 158 11.47 7.59 0.00
C HIS A 158 11.54 9.04 0.47
N LYS A 159 11.84 9.25 1.76
CA LYS A 159 11.98 10.59 2.38
C LYS A 159 10.77 11.49 2.13
N LEU A 160 9.55 10.94 2.30
CA LEU A 160 8.32 11.64 1.91
C LEU A 160 7.98 12.82 2.83
N ASN A 161 8.49 12.87 4.08
CA ASN A 161 8.33 14.04 4.94
C ASN A 161 8.79 15.33 4.27
N GLN A 162 9.91 15.31 3.53
CA GLN A 162 10.41 16.52 2.85
C GLN A 162 9.45 17.09 1.81
N TYR A 163 8.63 16.24 1.18
CA TYR A 163 7.60 16.67 0.23
C TYR A 163 6.35 17.15 0.96
N ALA A 164 5.99 16.51 2.08
CA ALA A 164 4.90 16.95 2.94
C ALA A 164 5.19 18.36 3.49
N ASP A 165 6.37 18.59 4.04
CA ASP A 165 6.78 19.89 4.61
C ASP A 165 6.73 21.03 3.59
N ARG A 166 7.01 20.75 2.32
CA ARG A 166 6.93 21.71 1.20
C ARG A 166 5.57 21.72 0.51
N GLN A 167 4.64 20.85 0.95
CA GLN A 167 3.34 20.63 0.31
C GLN A 167 3.45 20.28 -1.19
N ASP A 168 4.55 19.60 -1.56
CA ASP A 168 4.76 19.11 -2.93
C ASP A 168 4.04 17.76 -3.14
N PHE A 169 2.71 17.83 -3.13
CA PHE A 169 1.85 16.66 -3.26
C PHE A 169 1.98 15.98 -4.63
N LEU A 170 2.36 16.74 -5.65
CA LEU A 170 2.62 16.20 -6.99
C LEU A 170 3.81 15.23 -6.97
N MET A 171 4.96 15.66 -6.44
CA MET A 171 6.14 14.79 -6.36
C MET A 171 5.93 13.63 -5.40
N MET A 172 5.25 13.86 -4.28
CA MET A 172 4.85 12.81 -3.35
C MET A 172 4.01 11.73 -4.04
N THR A 173 2.99 12.13 -4.80
CA THR A 173 2.14 11.20 -5.57
C THR A 173 2.97 10.43 -6.59
N LYS A 174 3.86 11.09 -7.32
CA LYS A 174 4.76 10.42 -8.27
C LYS A 174 5.67 9.38 -7.62
N LYS A 175 6.17 9.65 -6.41
CA LYS A 175 6.99 8.69 -5.64
C LYS A 175 6.21 7.46 -5.20
N ILE A 176 4.94 7.63 -4.84
CA ILE A 176 4.09 6.54 -4.36
C ILE A 176 3.52 5.73 -5.54
N ASN A 177 2.98 6.39 -6.55
CA ASN A 177 2.20 5.78 -7.63
C ASN A 177 2.96 5.62 -8.95
N GLY A 178 4.14 6.22 -9.07
CA GLY A 178 4.90 6.25 -10.34
C GLY A 178 4.35 7.24 -11.38
N GLY A 179 3.24 7.92 -11.09
CA GLY A 179 2.56 8.86 -11.97
C GLY A 179 1.71 9.87 -11.19
N THR A 180 0.69 10.41 -11.85
CA THR A 180 -0.18 11.46 -11.28
C THR A 180 -1.63 10.99 -11.07
N ILE A 181 -1.87 9.68 -11.14
CA ILE A 181 -3.21 9.12 -10.99
C ILE A 181 -3.76 9.44 -9.60
N GLY A 182 -4.96 10.00 -9.57
CA GLY A 182 -5.66 10.35 -8.34
C GLY A 182 -5.11 11.57 -7.60
N LEU A 183 -4.27 12.41 -8.22
CA LEU A 183 -3.65 13.57 -7.56
C LEU A 183 -4.68 14.46 -6.87
N ASP A 184 -5.75 14.85 -7.55
CA ASP A 184 -6.78 15.74 -6.99
C ASP A 184 -7.52 15.10 -5.80
N ASP A 185 -7.80 13.80 -5.88
CA ASP A 185 -8.42 13.06 -4.79
C ASP A 185 -7.49 12.95 -3.58
N ARG A 186 -6.22 12.67 -3.80
CA ARG A 186 -5.18 12.65 -2.74
C ARG A 186 -5.07 14.00 -2.04
N ILE A 187 -5.04 15.11 -2.79
CA ILE A 187 -5.00 16.47 -2.24
C ILE A 187 -6.25 16.75 -1.40
N LYS A 188 -7.44 16.34 -1.85
CA LYS A 188 -8.68 16.47 -1.06
C LYS A 188 -8.61 15.73 0.26
N HIS A 189 -8.12 14.48 0.25
CA HIS A 189 -7.92 13.69 1.46
C HIS A 189 -6.92 14.34 2.41
N ILE A 190 -5.80 14.84 1.89
CA ILE A 190 -4.76 15.52 2.68
C ILE A 190 -5.32 16.80 3.33
N ASN A 191 -5.97 17.67 2.56
CA ASN A 191 -6.53 18.90 3.09
C ASN A 191 -7.60 18.63 4.14
N HIS A 192 -8.50 17.67 3.90
CA HIS A 192 -9.52 17.28 4.88
C HIS A 192 -8.89 16.77 6.18
N ALA A 193 -7.86 15.92 6.08
CA ALA A 193 -7.14 15.43 7.26
C ALA A 193 -6.41 16.58 7.98
N LEU A 194 -5.79 17.50 7.23
CA LEU A 194 -5.07 18.64 7.81
C LEU A 194 -6.01 19.58 8.57
N ASP A 195 -7.18 19.89 8.02
CA ASP A 195 -8.19 20.71 8.68
C ASP A 195 -8.61 20.10 10.02
N ILE A 196 -8.84 18.79 10.06
CA ILE A 196 -9.20 18.07 11.29
C ILE A 196 -8.06 18.03 12.31
N LEU A 197 -6.81 17.91 11.86
CA LEU A 197 -5.65 17.86 12.76
C LEU A 197 -5.27 19.21 13.34
N ASN A 198 -5.65 20.30 12.70
CA ASN A 198 -5.39 21.69 13.15
C ASN A 198 -6.53 22.30 13.99
N GLY A 199 -7.74 21.72 13.92
CA GLY A 199 -8.90 22.16 14.72
C GLY A 199 -8.98 21.46 16.04
#